data_ddd5949960086fa35569a97d0ae0949e
#
_entry.id   ddd5949960086fa35569a97d0ae0949e
#
_cell.length_a   1.000
_cell.length_b   1.000
_cell.length_c   1.000
_cell.angle_alpha   90.00
_cell.angle_beta   90.00
_cell.angle_gamma   90.00
#
_symmetry.space_group_name_H-M   'P 1'
#
loop_
_entity.id
_entity.type
_entity.pdbx_description
1 polymer ?
#
loop_
_entity_poly.entity_id
_entity_poly.type
_entity_poly.pdbx_seq_one_letter_code
_entity_poly.pdbx_strand_id
1 'polypeptide(L)'
;MVTLSATIKAFFKKLPKWLYYAVPAFLLSLVLTLLAKNTADFAQWYSTTIYPFFVGTVGRISSVLPFSLCEILLYAVIILAAIGVVFTVIRFVKGKGKRKKLLMRVLAVVVCFAVSVFMVFTLFCGINYNRFTFSEVSGFTVETYTAQELADLCVYILKNANDAAGKIETDETLTVSLDGKINLDEECKKAMNRLGERYDSLSGFYPDAKAVIASEGMSYMK
;
A
#
# COMPACT_ATOMS: atom_id res chain seq x y z
N MET A 1 -16.14 6.72 -44.18
CA MET A 1 -15.97 5.97 -42.91
C MET A 1 -14.88 4.91 -42.93
N VAL A 2 -14.60 4.25 -44.04
CA VAL A 2 -13.58 3.16 -44.17
C VAL A 2 -12.13 3.65 -44.02
N THR A 3 -11.81 4.88 -44.47
CA THR A 3 -10.44 5.45 -44.45
C THR A 3 -9.93 5.82 -43.06
N LEU A 4 -10.80 6.31 -42.16
CA LEU A 4 -10.42 6.69 -40.79
C LEU A 4 -10.04 5.45 -39.96
N SER A 5 -10.80 4.35 -40.07
CA SER A 5 -10.51 3.08 -39.42
C SER A 5 -9.19 2.46 -39.87
N ALA A 6 -8.87 2.53 -41.16
CA ALA A 6 -7.61 2.03 -41.71
C ALA A 6 -6.40 2.85 -41.22
N THR A 7 -6.52 4.17 -41.17
CA THR A 7 -5.48 5.08 -40.67
C THR A 7 -5.21 4.86 -39.17
N ILE A 8 -6.27 4.70 -38.38
CA ILE A 8 -6.17 4.41 -36.94
C ILE A 8 -5.47 3.07 -36.72
N LYS A 9 -5.87 2.00 -37.43
CA LYS A 9 -5.22 0.68 -37.35
C LYS A 9 -3.74 0.72 -37.75
N ALA A 10 -3.40 1.49 -38.78
CA ALA A 10 -2.00 1.66 -39.24
C ALA A 10 -1.16 2.42 -38.20
N PHE A 11 -1.73 3.43 -37.54
CA PHE A 11 -1.08 4.16 -36.45
C PHE A 11 -0.82 3.24 -35.26
N PHE A 12 -1.81 2.52 -34.77
CA PHE A 12 -1.64 1.59 -33.68
C PHE A 12 -0.59 0.51 -34.00
N LYS A 13 -0.56 -0.04 -35.20
CA LYS A 13 0.44 -1.07 -35.62
C LYS A 13 1.90 -0.58 -35.55
N LYS A 14 2.14 0.74 -35.58
CA LYS A 14 3.49 1.35 -35.46
C LYS A 14 3.91 1.63 -34.02
N LEU A 15 2.99 1.55 -33.04
CA LEU A 15 3.30 1.82 -31.65
C LEU A 15 4.16 0.71 -31.05
N PRO A 16 5.12 1.05 -30.15
CA PRO A 16 5.85 0.06 -29.38
C PRO A 16 4.91 -0.80 -28.53
N LYS A 17 5.16 -2.12 -28.49
CA LYS A 17 4.27 -3.08 -27.81
C LYS A 17 4.00 -2.76 -26.34
N TRP A 18 4.94 -2.16 -25.63
CA TRP A 18 4.80 -1.80 -24.23
C TRP A 18 3.73 -0.72 -23.97
N LEU A 19 3.46 0.14 -24.96
CA LEU A 19 2.41 1.16 -24.88
C LEU A 19 1.00 0.54 -24.83
N TYR A 20 0.80 -0.64 -25.41
CA TYR A 20 -0.49 -1.34 -25.34
C TYR A 20 -0.84 -1.78 -23.91
N TYR A 21 0.16 -1.90 -23.04
CA TYR A 21 -0.04 -2.14 -21.63
C TYR A 21 -0.07 -0.83 -20.83
N ALA A 22 0.96 0.00 -21.00
CA ALA A 22 1.18 1.17 -20.15
C ALA A 22 0.04 2.21 -20.29
N VAL A 23 -0.44 2.46 -21.50
CA VAL A 23 -1.48 3.48 -21.72
C VAL A 23 -2.83 3.06 -21.12
N PRO A 24 -3.40 1.88 -21.40
CA PRO A 24 -4.66 1.47 -20.79
C PRO A 24 -4.58 1.33 -19.27
N ALA A 25 -3.48 0.77 -18.73
CA ALA A 25 -3.29 0.62 -17.30
C ALA A 25 -3.21 1.97 -16.60
N PHE A 26 -2.47 2.94 -17.17
CA PHE A 26 -2.40 4.30 -16.64
C PHE A 26 -3.75 5.01 -16.69
N LEU A 27 -4.45 4.95 -17.82
CA LEU A 27 -5.76 5.59 -17.98
C LEU A 27 -6.80 4.97 -17.03
N LEU A 28 -6.81 3.65 -16.87
CA LEU A 28 -7.69 2.98 -15.93
C LEU A 28 -7.42 3.43 -14.49
N SER A 29 -6.15 3.46 -14.08
CA SER A 29 -5.77 3.91 -12.74
C SER A 29 -6.14 5.38 -12.51
N LEU A 30 -5.95 6.23 -13.51
CA LEU A 30 -6.32 7.64 -13.45
C LEU A 30 -7.83 7.81 -13.31
N VAL A 31 -8.62 7.12 -14.14
CA VAL A 31 -10.08 7.18 -14.09
C VAL A 31 -10.59 6.70 -12.74
N LEU A 32 -10.10 5.58 -12.22
CA LEU A 32 -10.50 5.06 -10.91
C LEU A 32 -10.13 6.03 -9.78
N THR A 33 -8.95 6.65 -9.84
CA THR A 33 -8.52 7.65 -8.84
C THR A 33 -9.42 8.90 -8.89
N LEU A 34 -9.75 9.37 -10.09
CA LEU A 34 -10.63 10.53 -10.25
C LEU A 34 -12.06 10.22 -9.80
N LEU A 35 -12.59 9.04 -10.13
CA LEU A 35 -13.90 8.58 -9.64
C LEU A 35 -13.93 8.53 -8.11
N ALA A 36 -12.92 7.92 -7.48
CA ALA A 36 -12.85 7.83 -6.03
C ALA A 36 -12.78 9.20 -5.35
N LYS A 37 -12.00 10.14 -5.91
CA LYS A 37 -11.87 11.50 -5.36
C LYS A 37 -13.16 12.32 -5.47
N ASN A 38 -13.94 12.12 -6.53
CA ASN A 38 -15.14 12.92 -6.78
C ASN A 38 -16.42 12.26 -6.26
N THR A 39 -16.39 10.96 -5.92
CA THR A 39 -17.56 10.19 -5.53
C THR A 39 -17.19 9.26 -4.36
N ALA A 40 -17.45 9.72 -3.12
CA ALA A 40 -17.20 8.92 -1.92
C ALA A 40 -18.02 7.62 -1.90
N ASP A 41 -19.25 7.65 -2.45
CA ASP A 41 -20.10 6.45 -2.60
C ASP A 41 -19.42 5.36 -3.43
N PHE A 42 -18.75 5.73 -4.53
CA PHE A 42 -17.97 4.77 -5.33
C PHE A 42 -16.83 4.16 -4.52
N ALA A 43 -16.08 4.99 -3.79
CA ALA A 43 -14.98 4.54 -2.96
C ALA A 43 -15.49 3.62 -1.82
N GLN A 44 -16.62 3.95 -1.21
CA GLN A 44 -17.27 3.14 -0.18
C GLN A 44 -17.74 1.80 -0.74
N TRP A 45 -18.45 1.80 -1.87
CA TRP A 45 -18.87 0.57 -2.55
C TRP A 45 -17.69 -0.34 -2.89
N TYR A 46 -16.61 0.22 -3.46
CA TYR A 46 -15.41 -0.54 -3.77
C TYR A 46 -14.79 -1.16 -2.52
N SER A 47 -14.68 -0.37 -1.44
CA SER A 47 -14.07 -0.78 -0.17
C SER A 47 -14.85 -1.89 0.54
N THR A 48 -16.17 -1.93 0.37
CA THR A 48 -17.04 -2.93 1.04
C THR A 48 -17.31 -4.15 0.17
N THR A 49 -17.22 -4.04 -1.16
CA THR A 49 -17.61 -5.12 -2.10
C THR A 49 -16.40 -5.76 -2.78
N ILE A 50 -15.50 -4.95 -3.37
CA ILE A 50 -14.38 -5.45 -4.17
C ILE A 50 -13.13 -5.67 -3.33
N TYR A 51 -12.79 -4.71 -2.48
CA TYR A 51 -11.56 -4.76 -1.68
C TYR A 51 -11.49 -5.98 -0.74
N PRO A 52 -12.56 -6.42 -0.07
CA PRO A 52 -12.54 -7.62 0.77
C PRO A 52 -12.15 -8.89 0.02
N PHE A 53 -12.47 -8.98 -1.28
CA PHE A 53 -12.01 -10.10 -2.11
C PHE A 53 -10.48 -10.13 -2.23
N PHE A 54 -9.84 -8.98 -2.43
CA PHE A 54 -8.38 -8.88 -2.47
C PHE A 54 -7.75 -9.22 -1.11
N VAL A 55 -8.31 -8.70 -0.02
CA VAL A 55 -7.84 -9.01 1.33
C VAL A 55 -8.01 -10.50 1.63
N GLY A 56 -9.17 -11.07 1.30
CA GLY A 56 -9.48 -12.48 1.53
C GLY A 56 -8.63 -13.44 0.69
N THR A 57 -8.11 -13.02 -0.46
CA THR A 57 -7.25 -13.85 -1.33
C THR A 57 -5.77 -13.60 -1.05
N VAL A 58 -5.28 -12.39 -1.31
CA VAL A 58 -3.86 -12.02 -1.14
C VAL A 58 -3.46 -12.06 0.32
N GLY A 59 -4.33 -11.60 1.23
CA GLY A 59 -4.11 -11.65 2.66
C GLY A 59 -3.95 -13.08 3.18
N ARG A 60 -4.79 -14.02 2.76
CA ARG A 60 -4.67 -15.44 3.14
C ARG A 60 -3.41 -16.09 2.60
N ILE A 61 -3.06 -15.82 1.33
CA ILE A 61 -1.81 -16.33 0.74
C ILE A 61 -0.60 -15.79 1.51
N SER A 62 -0.59 -14.50 1.83
CA SER A 62 0.51 -13.92 2.61
C SER A 62 0.56 -14.43 4.04
N SER A 63 -0.58 -14.80 4.67
CA SER A 63 -0.63 -15.35 6.03
C SER A 63 0.05 -16.72 6.15
N VAL A 64 0.09 -17.52 5.08
CA VAL A 64 0.79 -18.81 5.09
C VAL A 64 2.32 -18.66 5.22
N LEU A 65 2.86 -17.53 4.76
CA LEU A 65 4.31 -17.30 4.79
C LEU A 65 4.74 -16.78 6.18
N PRO A 66 5.85 -17.29 6.75
CA PRO A 66 6.34 -16.85 8.07
C PRO A 66 7.05 -15.48 8.03
N PHE A 67 7.18 -14.86 6.87
CA PHE A 67 7.91 -13.61 6.64
C PHE A 67 7.04 -12.59 5.86
N SER A 68 7.46 -11.32 5.88
CA SER A 68 6.81 -10.25 5.13
C SER A 68 7.08 -10.38 3.62
N LEU A 69 6.04 -10.74 2.85
CA LEU A 69 6.14 -10.82 1.39
C LEU A 69 6.50 -9.46 0.77
N CYS A 70 5.96 -8.38 1.33
CA CYS A 70 6.23 -7.02 0.85
C CYS A 70 7.71 -6.66 1.00
N GLU A 71 8.33 -7.03 2.11
CA GLU A 71 9.75 -6.79 2.39
C GLU A 71 10.65 -7.56 1.42
N ILE A 72 10.35 -8.84 1.17
CA ILE A 72 11.11 -9.64 0.19
C ILE A 72 10.97 -9.07 -1.21
N LEU A 73 9.76 -8.67 -1.62
CA LEU A 73 9.54 -8.04 -2.92
C LEU A 73 10.31 -6.72 -3.03
N LEU A 74 10.39 -5.92 -1.96
CA LEU A 74 11.15 -4.68 -1.94
C LEU A 74 12.65 -4.96 -2.18
N TYR A 75 13.23 -5.91 -1.44
CA TYR A 75 14.65 -6.28 -1.63
C TYR A 75 14.89 -6.87 -3.02
N ALA A 76 13.99 -7.70 -3.53
CA ALA A 76 14.10 -8.24 -4.88
C ALA A 76 14.09 -7.14 -5.94
N VAL A 77 13.22 -6.13 -5.81
CA VAL A 77 13.18 -4.97 -6.72
C VAL A 77 14.49 -4.18 -6.66
N ILE A 78 15.04 -3.92 -5.47
CA ILE A 78 16.31 -3.21 -5.31
C ILE A 78 17.46 -3.97 -5.99
N ILE A 79 17.56 -5.28 -5.73
CA ILE A 79 18.60 -6.13 -6.31
C ILE A 79 18.49 -6.18 -7.85
N LEU A 80 17.26 -6.41 -8.35
CA LEU A 80 17.02 -6.45 -9.81
C LEU A 80 17.29 -5.10 -10.48
N ALA A 81 16.98 -3.98 -9.82
CA ALA A 81 17.29 -2.65 -10.30
C ALA A 81 18.82 -2.44 -10.38
N ALA A 82 19.56 -2.81 -9.34
CA ALA A 82 21.03 -2.72 -9.33
C ALA A 82 21.66 -3.56 -10.45
N ILE A 83 21.23 -4.81 -10.61
CA ILE A 83 21.65 -5.68 -11.71
C ILE A 83 21.31 -5.05 -13.07
N GLY A 84 20.09 -4.53 -13.22
CA GLY A 84 19.61 -3.86 -14.44
C GLY A 84 20.46 -2.65 -14.81
N VAL A 85 20.85 -1.82 -13.82
CA VAL A 85 21.75 -0.68 -14.03
C VAL A 85 23.11 -1.17 -14.53
N VAL A 86 23.73 -2.14 -13.86
CA VAL A 86 25.03 -2.69 -14.27
C VAL A 86 24.99 -3.23 -15.71
N PHE A 87 23.99 -4.05 -16.05
CA PHE A 87 23.82 -4.56 -17.41
C PHE A 87 23.60 -3.45 -18.43
N THR A 88 22.84 -2.41 -18.07
CA THR A 88 22.58 -1.27 -18.95
C THR A 88 23.87 -0.51 -19.22
N VAL A 89 24.69 -0.23 -18.21
CA VAL A 89 26.00 0.46 -18.34
C VAL A 89 26.94 -0.35 -19.22
N ILE A 90 27.10 -1.66 -18.95
CA ILE A 90 27.97 -2.54 -19.75
C ILE A 90 27.54 -2.52 -21.24
N ARG A 91 26.22 -2.65 -21.50
CA ARG A 91 25.70 -2.63 -22.89
C ARG A 91 25.81 -1.27 -23.54
N PHE A 92 25.69 -0.19 -22.77
CA PHE A 92 25.87 1.17 -23.27
C PHE A 92 27.29 1.46 -23.70
N VAL A 93 28.27 0.99 -22.90
CA VAL A 93 29.72 1.15 -23.21
C VAL A 93 30.11 0.28 -24.40
N LYS A 94 29.71 -1.00 -24.41
CA LYS A 94 30.10 -1.96 -25.47
C LYS A 94 29.31 -1.79 -26.77
N GLY A 95 28.10 -1.23 -26.72
CA GLY A 95 27.13 -1.22 -27.82
C GLY A 95 27.18 0.01 -28.71
N LYS A 96 28.31 0.37 -29.30
CA LYS A 96 28.41 1.48 -30.26
C LYS A 96 27.38 1.29 -31.39
N GLY A 97 26.43 2.25 -31.57
CA GLY A 97 25.38 2.20 -32.59
C GLY A 97 24.02 1.66 -32.14
N LYS A 98 23.92 0.99 -31.00
CA LYS A 98 22.62 0.45 -30.47
C LYS A 98 22.09 1.18 -29.24
N ARG A 99 22.72 2.28 -28.84
CA ARG A 99 22.42 3.05 -27.62
C ARG A 99 20.97 3.55 -27.58
N LYS A 100 20.47 4.11 -28.69
CA LYS A 100 19.07 4.60 -28.77
C LYS A 100 18.06 3.48 -28.50
N LYS A 101 18.26 2.27 -29.07
CA LYS A 101 17.42 1.11 -28.85
C LYS A 101 17.48 0.62 -27.40
N LEU A 102 18.66 0.69 -26.77
CA LEU A 102 18.85 0.34 -25.37
C LEU A 102 18.10 1.33 -24.46
N LEU A 103 18.27 2.64 -24.67
CA LEU A 103 17.59 3.68 -23.90
C LEU A 103 16.06 3.56 -24.00
N MET A 104 15.52 3.32 -25.20
CA MET A 104 14.09 3.09 -25.38
C MET A 104 13.58 1.85 -24.63
N ARG A 105 14.39 0.81 -24.53
CA ARG A 105 14.05 -0.39 -23.75
C ARG A 105 14.05 -0.10 -22.24
N VAL A 106 15.06 0.61 -21.75
CA VAL A 106 15.14 1.01 -20.34
C VAL A 106 13.95 1.91 -19.99
N LEU A 107 13.65 2.91 -20.82
CA LEU A 107 12.50 3.78 -20.66
C LEU A 107 11.18 2.96 -20.60
N ALA A 108 11.02 2.00 -21.51
CA ALA A 108 9.82 1.13 -21.50
C ALA A 108 9.69 0.35 -20.21
N VAL A 109 10.77 -0.22 -19.68
CA VAL A 109 10.76 -0.97 -18.41
C VAL A 109 10.39 -0.04 -17.24
N VAL A 110 11.02 1.14 -17.15
CA VAL A 110 10.77 2.12 -16.09
C VAL A 110 9.32 2.60 -16.13
N VAL A 111 8.80 2.95 -17.31
CA VAL A 111 7.42 3.43 -17.46
C VAL A 111 6.42 2.31 -17.12
N CYS A 112 6.62 1.09 -17.64
CA CYS A 112 5.75 -0.03 -17.31
C CYS A 112 5.77 -0.35 -15.81
N PHE A 113 6.93 -0.30 -15.17
CA PHE A 113 7.06 -0.50 -13.73
C PHE A 113 6.31 0.59 -12.94
N ALA A 114 6.54 1.87 -13.26
CA ALA A 114 5.87 2.98 -12.60
C ALA A 114 4.33 2.92 -12.75
N VAL A 115 3.84 2.58 -13.95
CA VAL A 115 2.41 2.40 -14.20
C VAL A 115 1.85 1.21 -13.43
N SER A 116 2.60 0.10 -13.34
CA SER A 116 2.17 -1.07 -12.55
C SER A 116 2.08 -0.74 -11.06
N VAL A 117 3.07 -0.03 -10.52
CA VAL A 117 3.06 0.43 -9.12
C VAL A 117 1.88 1.38 -8.88
N PHE A 118 1.62 2.33 -9.79
CA PHE A 118 0.48 3.23 -9.69
C PHE A 118 -0.86 2.47 -9.74
N MET A 119 -0.99 1.46 -10.61
CA MET A 119 -2.19 0.64 -10.69
C MET A 119 -2.41 -0.18 -9.41
N VAL A 120 -1.36 -0.84 -8.90
CA VAL A 120 -1.43 -1.58 -7.63
C VAL A 120 -1.78 -0.65 -6.48
N PHE A 121 -1.12 0.52 -6.37
CA PHE A 121 -1.46 1.52 -5.37
C PHE A 121 -2.92 1.97 -5.47
N THR A 122 -3.41 2.25 -6.66
CA THR A 122 -4.81 2.68 -6.87
C THR A 122 -5.79 1.62 -6.37
N LEU A 123 -5.59 0.35 -6.73
CA LEU A 123 -6.49 -0.75 -6.37
C LEU A 123 -6.42 -1.11 -4.88
N PHE A 124 -5.24 -1.12 -4.26
CA PHE A 124 -5.08 -1.58 -2.88
C PHE A 124 -5.15 -0.46 -1.84
N CYS A 125 -4.83 0.78 -2.21
CA CYS A 125 -4.75 1.91 -1.29
C CYS A 125 -5.56 3.11 -1.77
N GLY A 126 -5.31 3.60 -2.99
CA GLY A 126 -5.75 4.90 -3.48
C GLY A 126 -7.26 5.11 -3.44
N ILE A 127 -8.05 4.13 -3.82
CA ILE A 127 -9.51 4.20 -3.76
C ILE A 127 -9.98 4.26 -2.30
N ASN A 128 -9.40 3.42 -1.43
CA ASN A 128 -9.79 3.31 -0.03
C ASN A 128 -9.54 4.57 0.79
N TYR A 129 -8.62 5.45 0.39
CA TYR A 129 -8.40 6.74 1.05
C TYR A 129 -9.54 7.75 0.85
N ASN A 130 -10.42 7.52 -0.11
CA ASN A 130 -11.51 8.44 -0.44
C ASN A 130 -12.90 7.93 0.00
N ARG A 131 -12.95 6.83 0.78
CA ARG A 131 -14.20 6.32 1.35
C ARG A 131 -14.68 7.21 2.49
N PHE A 132 -15.90 6.99 2.96
CA PHE A 132 -16.41 7.64 4.17
C PHE A 132 -15.48 7.42 5.37
N THR A 133 -15.37 8.43 6.21
CA THR A 133 -14.59 8.36 7.44
C THR A 133 -15.24 7.40 8.45
N PHE A 134 -14.45 6.91 9.39
CA PHE A 134 -14.99 6.02 10.43
C PHE A 134 -16.09 6.70 11.26
N SER A 135 -15.95 8.00 11.56
CA SER A 135 -16.97 8.77 12.25
C SER A 135 -18.30 8.81 11.50
N GLU A 136 -18.28 8.98 10.17
CA GLU A 136 -19.50 9.00 9.36
C GLU A 136 -20.22 7.64 9.33
N VAL A 137 -19.47 6.53 9.24
CA VAL A 137 -20.09 5.19 9.17
C VAL A 137 -20.40 4.58 10.52
N SER A 138 -19.79 5.04 11.61
CA SER A 138 -20.02 4.55 12.97
C SER A 138 -21.04 5.36 13.76
N GLY A 139 -21.52 6.48 13.18
CA GLY A 139 -22.49 7.37 13.85
C GLY A 139 -21.91 8.20 14.98
N PHE A 140 -20.56 8.34 15.06
CA PHE A 140 -19.95 9.25 16.01
C PHE A 140 -20.22 10.70 15.63
N THR A 141 -20.72 11.47 16.59
CA THR A 141 -20.83 12.92 16.45
C THR A 141 -19.43 13.53 16.61
N VAL A 142 -18.96 14.21 15.58
CA VAL A 142 -17.70 14.98 15.64
C VAL A 142 -18.05 16.40 16.05
N GLU A 143 -17.69 16.79 17.26
CA GLU A 143 -17.89 18.14 17.78
C GLU A 143 -16.60 18.96 17.62
N THR A 144 -16.75 20.29 17.65
CA THR A 144 -15.59 21.19 17.65
C THR A 144 -15.13 21.38 19.10
N TYR A 145 -13.83 21.16 19.32
CA TYR A 145 -13.20 21.28 20.64
C TYR A 145 -12.28 22.49 20.70
N THR A 146 -12.11 23.05 21.87
CA THR A 146 -11.14 24.12 22.13
C THR A 146 -9.73 23.57 22.27
N ALA A 147 -8.73 24.43 22.06
CA ALA A 147 -7.33 24.05 22.29
C ALA A 147 -7.07 23.63 23.75
N GLN A 148 -7.83 24.17 24.71
CA GLN A 148 -7.71 23.80 26.10
C GLN A 148 -8.23 22.40 26.38
N GLU A 149 -9.39 22.02 25.85
CA GLU A 149 -9.94 20.66 25.97
C GLU A 149 -9.02 19.62 25.35
N LEU A 150 -8.37 19.95 24.22
CA LEU A 150 -7.36 19.07 23.61
C LEU A 150 -6.12 18.92 24.53
N ALA A 151 -5.65 20.01 25.15
CA ALA A 151 -4.55 19.98 26.10
C ALA A 151 -4.89 19.13 27.33
N ASP A 152 -6.10 19.28 27.88
CA ASP A 152 -6.57 18.51 29.04
C ASP A 152 -6.67 17.01 28.70
N LEU A 153 -7.14 16.66 27.48
CA LEU A 153 -7.15 15.28 26.99
C LEU A 153 -5.73 14.72 26.86
N CYS A 154 -4.79 15.51 26.33
CA CYS A 154 -3.37 15.10 26.25
C CYS A 154 -2.78 14.82 27.64
N VAL A 155 -3.05 15.68 28.63
CA VAL A 155 -2.60 15.48 30.03
C VAL A 155 -3.24 14.21 30.61
N TYR A 156 -4.51 13.97 30.37
CA TYR A 156 -5.20 12.76 30.82
C TYR A 156 -4.60 11.49 30.22
N ILE A 157 -4.35 11.48 28.92
CA ILE A 157 -3.72 10.34 28.22
C ILE A 157 -2.30 10.10 28.75
N LEU A 158 -1.51 11.18 28.91
CA LEU A 158 -0.14 11.09 29.41
C LEU A 158 -0.09 10.50 30.81
N LYS A 159 -0.99 10.94 31.70
CA LYS A 159 -1.08 10.38 33.05
C LYS A 159 -1.39 8.89 33.03
N ASN A 160 -2.41 8.46 32.27
CA ASN A 160 -2.75 7.06 32.15
C ASN A 160 -1.63 6.22 31.50
N ALA A 161 -0.92 6.76 30.51
CA ALA A 161 0.24 6.12 29.91
C ALA A 161 1.39 5.93 30.91
N ASN A 162 1.68 6.95 31.72
CA ASN A 162 2.71 6.85 32.76
C ASN A 162 2.33 5.87 33.87
N ASP A 163 1.06 5.86 34.29
CA ASP A 163 0.55 4.90 35.27
C ASP A 163 0.60 3.44 34.74
N ALA A 164 0.38 3.26 33.46
CA ALA A 164 0.52 1.96 32.79
C ALA A 164 2.00 1.55 32.65
N ALA A 165 2.86 2.49 32.22
CA ALA A 165 4.30 2.25 32.08
C ALA A 165 4.97 1.83 33.41
N GLY A 166 4.54 2.43 34.53
CA GLY A 166 5.01 2.04 35.85
C GLY A 166 4.66 0.60 36.31
N LYS A 167 3.74 -0.06 35.59
CA LYS A 167 3.33 -1.45 35.86
C LYS A 167 3.97 -2.48 34.93
N ILE A 168 4.74 -2.02 33.95
CA ILE A 168 5.36 -2.86 32.92
C ILE A 168 6.83 -3.09 33.30
N GLU A 169 7.24 -4.34 33.35
CA GLU A 169 8.64 -4.71 33.49
C GLU A 169 9.40 -4.40 32.20
N THR A 170 10.45 -3.61 32.30
CA THR A 170 11.36 -3.29 31.18
C THR A 170 12.77 -3.80 31.48
N ASP A 171 13.54 -4.03 30.42
CA ASP A 171 14.98 -4.29 30.54
C ASP A 171 15.78 -3.00 30.81
N GLU A 172 17.10 -3.14 30.89
CA GLU A 172 18.03 -2.01 31.13
C GLU A 172 17.97 -0.93 30.02
N THR A 173 17.45 -1.28 28.85
CA THR A 173 17.27 -0.37 27.68
C THR A 173 15.87 0.22 27.61
N LEU A 174 15.05 0.04 28.65
CA LEU A 174 13.63 0.41 28.69
C LEU A 174 12.77 -0.28 27.61
N THR A 175 13.22 -1.41 27.11
CA THR A 175 12.50 -2.22 26.14
C THR A 175 11.59 -3.21 26.85
N VAL A 176 10.33 -3.30 26.40
CA VAL A 176 9.36 -4.29 26.88
C VAL A 176 9.52 -5.57 26.07
N SER A 177 9.91 -6.68 26.72
CA SER A 177 9.86 -7.99 26.08
C SER A 177 8.51 -8.65 26.34
N LEU A 178 7.82 -8.98 25.26
CA LEU A 178 6.58 -9.76 25.27
C LEU A 178 6.82 -11.24 24.95
N ASP A 179 8.07 -11.64 24.74
CA ASP A 179 8.44 -13.00 24.34
C ASP A 179 7.97 -14.03 25.37
N GLY A 180 7.17 -14.99 24.91
CA GLY A 180 6.61 -16.08 25.72
C GLY A 180 5.51 -15.69 26.73
N LYS A 181 5.20 -14.41 26.88
CA LYS A 181 4.12 -13.93 27.79
C LYS A 181 2.79 -13.78 27.07
N ILE A 182 2.80 -13.25 25.84
CA ILE A 182 1.58 -12.96 25.06
C ILE A 182 1.85 -13.26 23.59
N ASN A 183 0.94 -13.96 22.94
CA ASN A 183 0.92 -14.03 21.47
C ASN A 183 0.27 -12.75 20.93
N LEU A 184 1.10 -11.76 20.60
CA LEU A 184 0.65 -10.42 20.17
C LEU A 184 -0.26 -10.48 18.94
N ASP A 185 0.04 -11.36 17.96
CA ASP A 185 -0.76 -11.53 16.75
C ASP A 185 -2.19 -12.02 17.09
N GLU A 186 -2.29 -13.02 17.94
CA GLU A 186 -3.57 -13.56 18.35
C GLU A 186 -4.41 -12.53 19.13
N GLU A 187 -3.79 -11.79 20.06
CA GLU A 187 -4.48 -10.77 20.84
C GLU A 187 -4.91 -9.57 19.96
N CYS A 188 -4.09 -9.16 19.00
CA CYS A 188 -4.47 -8.14 18.02
C CYS A 188 -5.68 -8.59 17.18
N LYS A 189 -5.71 -9.84 16.70
CA LYS A 189 -6.87 -10.37 15.97
C LYS A 189 -8.12 -10.45 16.84
N LYS A 190 -8.01 -10.90 18.09
CA LYS A 190 -9.13 -10.92 19.04
C LYS A 190 -9.67 -9.50 19.27
N ALA A 191 -8.79 -8.51 19.41
CA ALA A 191 -9.20 -7.12 19.58
C ALA A 191 -9.93 -6.58 18.35
N MET A 192 -9.42 -6.83 17.15
CA MET A 192 -10.05 -6.40 15.89
C MET A 192 -11.38 -7.12 15.65
N ASN A 193 -11.50 -8.41 15.96
CA ASN A 193 -12.75 -9.14 15.85
C ASN A 193 -13.82 -8.57 16.79
N ARG A 194 -13.47 -8.26 18.07
CA ARG A 194 -14.37 -7.60 19.01
C ARG A 194 -14.82 -6.22 18.52
N LEU A 195 -13.95 -5.46 17.88
CA LEU A 195 -14.32 -4.19 17.24
C LEU A 195 -15.26 -4.41 16.05
N GLY A 196 -15.03 -5.46 15.27
CA GLY A 196 -15.90 -5.85 14.15
C GLY A 196 -17.31 -6.28 14.59
N GLU A 197 -17.46 -6.90 15.76
CA GLU A 197 -18.78 -7.21 16.36
C GLU A 197 -19.55 -5.94 16.74
N ARG A 198 -18.84 -4.87 17.10
CA ARG A 198 -19.44 -3.59 17.50
C ARG A 198 -19.66 -2.64 16.31
N TYR A 199 -18.79 -2.70 15.31
CA TYR A 199 -18.79 -1.81 14.16
C TYR A 199 -18.66 -2.63 12.88
N ASP A 200 -19.74 -2.78 12.12
CA ASP A 200 -19.77 -3.55 10.87
C ASP A 200 -18.69 -3.13 9.88
N SER A 201 -18.33 -1.85 9.85
CA SER A 201 -17.28 -1.29 9.00
C SER A 201 -15.88 -1.81 9.32
N LEU A 202 -15.69 -2.43 10.49
CA LEU A 202 -14.44 -3.07 10.94
C LEU A 202 -14.52 -4.59 10.91
N SER A 203 -15.64 -5.17 10.48
CA SER A 203 -15.77 -6.63 10.34
C SER A 203 -14.98 -7.09 9.11
N GLY A 204 -14.34 -8.27 9.20
CA GLY A 204 -13.64 -8.84 8.06
C GLY A 204 -12.53 -9.82 8.43
N PHE A 205 -11.76 -10.21 7.42
CA PHE A 205 -10.59 -11.06 7.60
C PHE A 205 -9.36 -10.23 7.97
N TYR A 206 -8.74 -10.56 9.09
CA TYR A 206 -7.48 -9.97 9.54
C TYR A 206 -6.34 -10.98 9.32
N PRO A 207 -5.39 -10.69 8.40
CA PRO A 207 -4.22 -11.55 8.19
C PRO A 207 -3.29 -11.53 9.40
N ASP A 208 -2.42 -12.56 9.50
CA ASP A 208 -1.42 -12.64 10.56
C ASP A 208 -0.43 -11.48 10.48
N ALA A 209 -0.09 -10.90 11.62
CA ALA A 209 1.00 -9.94 11.72
C ALA A 209 2.32 -10.61 11.32
N LYS A 210 3.20 -9.88 10.67
CA LYS A 210 4.49 -10.40 10.21
C LYS A 210 5.62 -9.63 10.84
N ALA A 211 6.59 -10.37 11.37
CA ALA A 211 7.85 -9.77 11.77
C ALA A 211 8.55 -9.20 10.53
N VAL A 212 9.06 -7.98 10.65
CA VAL A 212 9.92 -7.34 9.65
C VAL A 212 11.33 -7.25 10.18
N ILE A 213 12.32 -7.25 9.29
CA ILE A 213 13.72 -7.07 9.68
C ILE A 213 13.87 -5.67 10.25
N ALA A 214 14.26 -5.58 11.52
CA ALA A 214 14.51 -4.30 12.17
C ALA A 214 15.65 -3.58 11.44
N SER A 215 15.39 -2.35 11.02
CA SER A 215 16.37 -1.49 10.36
C SER A 215 16.40 -0.13 11.03
N GLU A 216 17.55 0.22 11.61
CA GLU A 216 17.74 1.54 12.20
C GLU A 216 17.50 2.65 11.18
N GLY A 217 17.97 2.49 9.93
CA GLY A 217 17.72 3.44 8.84
C GLY A 217 16.25 3.68 8.53
N MET A 218 15.40 2.65 8.59
CA MET A 218 13.95 2.79 8.42
C MET A 218 13.27 3.40 9.65
N SER A 219 13.82 3.23 10.84
CA SER A 219 13.34 3.86 12.07
C SER A 219 13.46 5.39 12.04
N TYR A 220 14.48 5.93 11.36
CA TYR A 220 14.68 7.37 11.20
C TYR A 220 13.81 8.01 10.10
N MET A 221 13.17 7.24 9.25
CA MET A 221 12.30 7.73 8.17
C MET A 221 10.81 7.87 8.56
N LYS A 222 10.52 7.81 9.85
CA LYS A 222 9.15 7.98 10.39
C LYS A 222 8.79 9.43 10.60
#